data_4155de3dfd7abbe34546915ea4a65d96
#
_entry.id   4155de3dfd7abbe34546915ea4a65d96
#
_cell.length_a   1.000
_cell.length_b   1.000
_cell.length_c   1.000
_cell.angle_alpha   90.00
_cell.angle_beta   90.00
_cell.angle_gamma   90.00
#
_symmetry.space_group_name_H-M   'P 1'
#
loop_
_entity.id
_entity.type
_entity.pdbx_description
1 polymer ?
#
loop_
_entity_poly.entity_id
_entity_poly.type
_entity_poly.pdbx_seq_one_letter_code
_entity_poly.pdbx_strand_id
1 'polypeptide(L)'
;SVNGGVGWATVSNGGGYSGATTNTLTVDDDFAKNNFQFRCKLETSTTVAPAYTNAVTLTVFRTITVDTQPVNSQPIAPAAGTFTATGSTLDSATIGYQWQKSENGDGTTWQDISGANTTTYNTGSTTYDDSYGDYYRCKMTATGASDVFTNAARLFVQRTINITSQPTN
;
A
#
# COMPACT_ATOMS: atom_id res chain seq x y z
N SER A 1 -18.57 -26.03 7.29
CA SER A 1 -19.55 -24.93 7.15
C SER A 1 -18.83 -23.60 7.29
N VAL A 2 -19.31 -22.59 6.60
CA VAL A 2 -18.78 -21.20 6.63
C VAL A 2 -19.88 -20.26 7.09
N ASN A 3 -19.51 -19.20 7.81
CA ASN A 3 -20.37 -18.08 8.14
C ASN A 3 -19.74 -16.78 7.61
N GLY A 4 -20.30 -16.22 6.53
CA GLY A 4 -19.94 -14.93 5.96
C GLY A 4 -20.78 -13.77 6.50
N GLY A 5 -21.43 -13.90 7.66
CA GLY A 5 -22.18 -12.85 8.33
C GLY A 5 -23.67 -13.12 8.58
N VAL A 6 -24.31 -14.08 7.91
CA VAL A 6 -25.78 -14.28 7.96
C VAL A 6 -26.22 -15.70 8.32
N GLY A 7 -25.35 -16.48 8.93
CA GLY A 7 -25.64 -17.87 9.28
C GLY A 7 -24.68 -18.86 8.61
N TRP A 8 -24.80 -20.13 9.00
CA TRP A 8 -23.88 -21.16 8.54
C TRP A 8 -24.36 -21.80 7.22
N ALA A 9 -23.50 -21.74 6.19
CA ALA A 9 -23.70 -22.42 4.92
C ALA A 9 -22.73 -23.59 4.77
N THR A 10 -23.13 -24.59 4.01
CA THR A 10 -22.24 -25.72 3.65
C THR A 10 -21.25 -25.28 2.59
N VAL A 11 -19.98 -25.61 2.81
CA VAL A 11 -18.89 -25.37 1.83
C VAL A 11 -18.83 -26.57 0.91
N SER A 12 -18.66 -26.32 -0.39
CA SER A 12 -18.36 -27.31 -1.42
C SER A 12 -16.99 -26.99 -2.04
N ASN A 13 -16.37 -28.02 -2.65
CA ASN A 13 -15.13 -27.77 -3.42
C ASN A 13 -15.41 -26.84 -4.63
N GLY A 14 -14.48 -25.94 -4.92
CA GLY A 14 -14.61 -24.87 -5.91
C GLY A 14 -14.82 -23.51 -5.26
N GLY A 15 -14.75 -22.43 -6.03
CA GLY A 15 -14.91 -21.07 -5.50
C GLY A 15 -13.87 -20.68 -4.44
N GLY A 16 -12.66 -21.21 -4.54
CA GLY A 16 -11.57 -20.96 -3.59
C GLY A 16 -11.56 -21.91 -2.38
N TYR A 17 -12.32 -23.00 -2.41
CA TYR A 17 -12.34 -24.03 -1.36
C TYR A 17 -11.92 -25.38 -1.91
N SER A 18 -11.16 -26.17 -1.14
CA SER A 18 -10.87 -27.56 -1.41
C SER A 18 -10.83 -28.37 -0.11
N GLY A 19 -11.05 -29.70 -0.21
CA GLY A 19 -11.12 -30.58 0.95
C GLY A 19 -12.40 -30.46 1.79
N ALA A 20 -13.50 -29.91 1.24
CA ALA A 20 -14.72 -29.61 1.97
C ALA A 20 -15.38 -30.82 2.66
N THR A 21 -15.09 -32.05 2.20
CA THR A 21 -15.60 -33.31 2.75
C THR A 21 -14.53 -34.18 3.41
N THR A 22 -13.37 -33.57 3.71
CA THR A 22 -12.23 -34.24 4.38
C THR A 22 -12.00 -33.65 5.77
N ASN A 23 -10.99 -34.12 6.45
CA ASN A 23 -10.55 -33.57 7.74
C ASN A 23 -9.74 -32.26 7.61
N THR A 24 -9.44 -31.84 6.39
CA THR A 24 -8.68 -30.61 6.11
C THR A 24 -9.42 -29.77 5.06
N LEU A 25 -9.81 -28.54 5.41
CA LEU A 25 -10.35 -27.55 4.49
C LEU A 25 -9.24 -26.57 4.12
N THR A 26 -8.98 -26.43 2.82
CA THR A 26 -8.13 -25.36 2.28
C THR A 26 -9.02 -24.25 1.74
N VAL A 27 -8.67 -23.01 2.08
CA VAL A 27 -9.33 -21.78 1.63
C VAL A 27 -8.27 -20.92 0.95
N ASP A 28 -8.59 -20.35 -0.21
CA ASP A 28 -7.69 -19.41 -0.87
C ASP A 28 -7.57 -18.09 -0.09
N ASP A 29 -6.63 -17.27 -0.50
CA ASP A 29 -6.28 -15.97 0.12
C ASP A 29 -7.10 -14.78 -0.43
N ASP A 30 -8.28 -15.03 -1.00
CA ASP A 30 -9.21 -13.98 -1.43
C ASP A 30 -9.63 -13.11 -0.25
N PHE A 31 -9.33 -11.81 -0.30
CA PHE A 31 -9.66 -10.85 0.75
C PHE A 31 -11.18 -10.75 1.02
N ALA A 32 -12.03 -11.09 0.05
CA ALA A 32 -13.47 -11.14 0.24
C ALA A 32 -13.90 -12.17 1.31
N LYS A 33 -13.03 -13.14 1.63
CA LYS A 33 -13.25 -14.14 2.68
C LYS A 33 -12.67 -13.74 4.04
N ASN A 34 -12.04 -12.56 4.14
CA ASN A 34 -11.53 -12.06 5.42
C ASN A 34 -12.65 -11.96 6.46
N ASN A 35 -12.36 -12.38 7.68
CA ASN A 35 -13.30 -12.50 8.81
C ASN A 35 -14.39 -13.57 8.64
N PHE A 36 -14.38 -14.39 7.61
CA PHE A 36 -15.26 -15.55 7.56
C PHE A 36 -14.92 -16.54 8.68
N GLN A 37 -15.95 -17.13 9.25
CA GLN A 37 -15.81 -18.18 10.27
C GLN A 37 -16.07 -19.54 9.67
N PHE A 38 -15.25 -20.52 10.03
CA PHE A 38 -15.34 -21.90 9.57
C PHE A 38 -15.51 -22.85 10.76
N ARG A 39 -16.32 -23.88 10.59
CA ARG A 39 -16.44 -25.01 11.50
C ARG A 39 -16.64 -26.30 10.73
N CYS A 40 -16.23 -27.43 11.30
CA CYS A 40 -16.52 -28.74 10.74
C CYS A 40 -17.85 -29.25 11.29
N LYS A 41 -18.67 -29.81 10.41
CA LYS A 41 -19.87 -30.59 10.74
C LYS A 41 -19.50 -32.06 10.63
N LEU A 42 -19.73 -32.83 11.68
CA LEU A 42 -19.50 -34.27 11.74
C LEU A 42 -20.86 -34.97 11.72
N GLU A 43 -21.06 -35.85 10.76
CA GLU A 43 -22.28 -36.61 10.60
C GLU A 43 -21.97 -38.11 10.48
N THR A 44 -22.84 -38.94 11.02
CA THR A 44 -22.84 -40.38 10.80
C THR A 44 -23.99 -40.73 9.87
N SER A 45 -23.94 -41.89 9.24
CA SER A 45 -25.00 -42.39 8.36
C SER A 45 -26.30 -42.81 9.09
N THR A 46 -26.35 -42.58 10.40
CA THR A 46 -27.48 -42.98 11.26
C THR A 46 -28.20 -41.74 11.81
N THR A 47 -29.34 -41.97 12.49
CA THR A 47 -30.25 -40.94 13.04
C THR A 47 -29.68 -40.09 14.18
N VAL A 48 -28.36 -40.01 14.32
CA VAL A 48 -27.69 -39.23 15.35
C VAL A 48 -27.59 -37.79 14.89
N ALA A 49 -27.90 -36.83 15.79
CA ALA A 49 -27.76 -35.42 15.52
C ALA A 49 -26.31 -35.05 15.18
N PRO A 50 -26.05 -34.15 14.21
CA PRO A 50 -24.70 -33.77 13.84
C PRO A 50 -23.96 -33.03 14.98
N ALA A 51 -22.65 -33.30 15.12
CA ALA A 51 -21.78 -32.58 15.99
C ALA A 51 -21.02 -31.48 15.20
N TYR A 52 -20.63 -30.43 15.87
CA TYR A 52 -19.88 -29.30 15.27
C TYR A 52 -18.65 -29.02 16.09
N THR A 53 -17.54 -28.68 15.40
CA THR A 53 -16.37 -28.13 16.07
C THR A 53 -16.64 -26.68 16.50
N ASN A 54 -15.77 -26.14 17.36
CA ASN A 54 -15.70 -24.70 17.54
C ASN A 54 -15.44 -24.00 16.20
N ALA A 55 -15.92 -22.75 16.08
CA ALA A 55 -15.64 -21.92 14.93
C ALA A 55 -14.23 -21.32 15.01
N VAL A 56 -13.58 -21.18 13.86
CA VAL A 56 -12.32 -20.47 13.69
C VAL A 56 -12.51 -19.36 12.67
N THR A 57 -11.84 -18.22 12.86
CA THR A 57 -11.92 -17.07 11.96
C THR A 57 -10.74 -17.08 11.00
N LEU A 58 -11.00 -16.90 9.72
CA LEU A 58 -9.98 -16.67 8.71
C LEU A 58 -9.57 -15.21 8.71
N THR A 59 -8.27 -14.95 8.79
CA THR A 59 -7.70 -13.61 8.61
C THR A 59 -6.89 -13.59 7.32
N VAL A 60 -7.30 -12.74 6.38
CA VAL A 60 -6.60 -12.52 5.11
C VAL A 60 -6.05 -11.10 5.12
N PHE A 61 -4.75 -10.95 4.84
CA PHE A 61 -4.09 -9.67 4.74
C PHE A 61 -3.86 -9.33 3.26
N ARG A 62 -4.04 -8.05 2.92
CA ARG A 62 -3.59 -7.51 1.63
C ARG A 62 -2.13 -7.17 1.67
N THR A 63 -1.48 -7.27 0.51
CA THR A 63 -0.13 -6.77 0.27
C THR A 63 -0.20 -5.63 -0.74
N ILE A 64 0.45 -4.50 -0.43
CA ILE A 64 0.66 -3.40 -1.35
C ILE A 64 1.98 -3.65 -2.06
N THR A 65 1.96 -3.64 -3.39
CA THR A 65 3.15 -3.64 -4.25
C THR A 65 3.43 -2.22 -4.70
N VAL A 66 4.67 -1.75 -4.58
CA VAL A 66 5.08 -0.46 -5.15
C VAL A 66 5.44 -0.69 -6.62
N ASP A 67 4.64 -0.15 -7.53
CA ASP A 67 4.82 -0.33 -8.98
C ASP A 67 5.80 0.70 -9.55
N THR A 68 5.77 1.94 -9.04
CA THR A 68 6.67 3.02 -9.42
C THR A 68 7.31 3.62 -8.19
N GLN A 69 8.63 3.64 -8.18
CA GLN A 69 9.43 4.32 -7.16
C GLN A 69 9.68 5.77 -7.57
N PRO A 70 9.68 6.74 -6.64
CA PRO A 70 10.08 8.09 -6.94
C PRO A 70 11.58 8.14 -7.29
N VAL A 71 11.91 9.02 -8.23
CA VAL A 71 13.30 9.28 -8.64
C VAL A 71 13.73 10.68 -8.21
N ASN A 72 15.04 10.91 -8.11
CA ASN A 72 15.56 12.22 -7.78
C ASN A 72 15.09 13.30 -8.77
N SER A 73 14.75 14.47 -8.25
CA SER A 73 14.30 15.62 -9.04
C SER A 73 15.36 16.70 -9.04
N GLN A 74 15.65 17.30 -10.22
CA GLN A 74 16.72 18.28 -10.40
C GLN A 74 16.20 19.54 -11.10
N PRO A 75 15.26 20.29 -10.48
CA PRO A 75 14.74 21.49 -11.08
C PRO A 75 15.78 22.62 -11.06
N ILE A 76 15.68 23.53 -12.04
CA ILE A 76 16.39 24.81 -12.01
C ILE A 76 15.49 25.83 -11.32
N ALA A 77 15.95 26.43 -10.24
CA ALA A 77 15.15 27.44 -9.52
C ALA A 77 14.68 28.58 -10.47
N PRO A 78 13.42 29.01 -10.38
CA PRO A 78 12.40 28.69 -9.35
C PRO A 78 11.46 27.54 -9.74
N ALA A 79 11.79 26.69 -10.70
CA ALA A 79 10.94 25.59 -11.13
C ALA A 79 10.69 24.59 -9.99
N ALA A 80 9.51 23.93 -10.01
CA ALA A 80 9.15 22.93 -9.01
C ALA A 80 9.87 21.61 -9.22
N GLY A 81 10.17 20.91 -8.14
CA GLY A 81 10.50 19.49 -8.16
C GLY A 81 9.24 18.64 -8.21
N THR A 82 9.31 17.50 -8.89
CA THR A 82 8.17 16.56 -9.02
C THR A 82 8.62 15.16 -8.68
N PHE A 83 7.80 14.45 -7.90
CA PHE A 83 7.99 13.05 -7.51
C PHE A 83 6.73 12.26 -7.81
N THR A 84 6.87 11.05 -8.35
CA THR A 84 5.74 10.19 -8.68
C THR A 84 5.95 8.81 -8.08
N ALA A 85 4.88 8.24 -7.51
CA ALA A 85 4.85 6.89 -6.97
C ALA A 85 3.49 6.26 -7.26
N THR A 86 3.48 4.98 -7.63
CA THR A 86 2.25 4.20 -7.81
C THR A 86 2.38 2.86 -7.12
N GLY A 87 1.24 2.30 -6.72
CA GLY A 87 1.17 0.98 -6.13
C GLY A 87 -0.11 0.25 -6.51
N SER A 88 -0.12 -1.05 -6.31
CA SER A 88 -1.26 -1.93 -6.58
C SER A 88 -1.45 -2.97 -5.48
N THR A 89 -2.61 -3.61 -5.48
CA THR A 89 -2.92 -4.82 -4.72
C THR A 89 -3.46 -5.87 -5.68
N LEU A 90 -3.33 -7.17 -5.36
CA LEU A 90 -3.82 -8.26 -6.20
C LEU A 90 -5.33 -8.16 -6.48
N ASP A 91 -6.12 -7.67 -5.54
CA ASP A 91 -7.57 -7.54 -5.64
C ASP A 91 -8.02 -6.13 -6.08
N SER A 92 -7.11 -5.31 -6.61
CA SER A 92 -7.38 -3.95 -7.09
C SER A 92 -8.03 -3.03 -6.03
N ALA A 93 -7.68 -3.21 -4.76
CA ALA A 93 -8.15 -2.33 -3.69
C ALA A 93 -7.61 -0.90 -3.88
N THR A 94 -8.39 0.07 -3.44
CA THR A 94 -7.97 1.48 -3.49
C THR A 94 -6.74 1.73 -2.63
N ILE A 95 -5.72 2.33 -3.22
CA ILE A 95 -4.49 2.76 -2.55
C ILE A 95 -4.65 4.23 -2.12
N GLY A 96 -4.41 4.49 -0.84
CA GLY A 96 -4.21 5.84 -0.33
C GLY A 96 -2.73 6.22 -0.40
N TYR A 97 -2.44 7.46 -0.73
CA TYR A 97 -1.10 8.02 -0.83
C TYR A 97 -0.92 9.14 0.18
N GLN A 98 0.25 9.25 0.79
CA GLN A 98 0.67 10.37 1.62
C GLN A 98 2.15 10.62 1.42
N TRP A 99 2.50 11.76 0.82
CA TRP A 99 3.89 12.16 0.68
C TRP A 99 4.44 12.66 2.00
N GLN A 100 5.70 12.34 2.23
CA GLN A 100 6.46 12.71 3.42
C GLN A 100 7.77 13.39 3.00
N LYS A 101 8.21 14.35 3.81
CA LYS A 101 9.48 15.04 3.68
C LYS A 101 10.39 14.71 4.87
N SER A 102 11.69 14.54 4.62
CA SER A 102 12.70 14.54 5.67
C SER A 102 13.30 15.93 5.78
N GLU A 103 13.04 16.60 6.92
CA GLU A 103 13.35 18.02 7.09
C GLU A 103 14.84 18.32 7.24
N ASN A 104 15.65 17.40 7.67
CA ASN A 104 17.07 17.66 7.91
C ASN A 104 17.97 17.12 6.79
N GLY A 105 17.39 16.72 5.66
CA GLY A 105 18.14 16.15 4.55
C GLY A 105 18.86 14.84 4.90
N ASP A 106 18.51 14.20 6.04
CA ASP A 106 19.16 13.00 6.55
C ASP A 106 18.44 11.70 6.11
N GLY A 107 17.19 11.82 5.61
CA GLY A 107 16.38 10.67 5.19
C GLY A 107 15.94 9.77 6.35
N THR A 108 16.02 10.19 7.59
CA THR A 108 15.70 9.39 8.77
C THR A 108 14.43 9.82 9.49
N THR A 109 14.22 11.14 9.62
CA THR A 109 13.02 11.71 10.26
C THR A 109 12.02 12.16 9.19
N TRP A 110 10.79 11.66 9.24
CA TRP A 110 9.78 11.87 8.20
C TRP A 110 8.55 12.57 8.76
N GLN A 111 8.09 13.60 8.05
CA GLN A 111 6.85 14.32 8.35
C GLN A 111 5.89 14.28 7.17
N ASP A 112 4.60 14.12 7.44
CA ASP A 112 3.55 14.15 6.43
C ASP A 112 3.42 15.56 5.85
N ILE A 113 3.39 15.66 4.52
CA ILE A 113 3.14 16.91 3.81
C ILE A 113 1.63 17.09 3.70
N SER A 114 1.08 18.10 4.34
CA SER A 114 -0.36 18.36 4.35
C SER A 114 -0.92 18.50 2.92
N GLY A 115 -1.98 17.74 2.62
CA GLY A 115 -2.66 17.74 1.32
C GLY A 115 -1.92 17.02 0.18
N ALA A 116 -0.75 16.45 0.43
CA ALA A 116 0.01 15.70 -0.57
C ALA A 116 -0.40 14.22 -0.59
N ASN A 117 -1.60 13.93 -1.12
CA ASN A 117 -2.26 12.62 -1.03
C ASN A 117 -2.59 11.99 -2.40
N THR A 118 -1.86 12.37 -3.44
CA THR A 118 -1.99 11.82 -4.80
C THR A 118 -0.74 11.05 -5.22
N THR A 119 -0.80 10.36 -6.35
CA THR A 119 0.35 9.63 -6.92
C THR A 119 1.55 10.52 -7.25
N THR A 120 1.33 11.82 -7.43
CA THR A 120 2.36 12.78 -7.78
C THR A 120 2.38 13.92 -6.76
N TYR A 121 3.57 14.23 -6.27
CA TYR A 121 3.82 15.39 -5.42
C TYR A 121 4.65 16.43 -6.17
N ASN A 122 4.24 17.69 -6.06
CA ASN A 122 4.94 18.84 -6.60
C ASN A 122 5.36 19.76 -5.45
N THR A 123 6.65 20.12 -5.39
CA THR A 123 7.19 20.91 -4.28
C THR A 123 6.72 22.36 -4.27
N GLY A 124 6.09 22.84 -5.35
CA GLY A 124 5.92 24.27 -5.58
C GLY A 124 7.20 24.91 -6.06
N SER A 125 7.22 26.25 -6.09
CA SER A 125 8.43 27.01 -6.49
C SER A 125 9.58 26.71 -5.55
N THR A 126 10.75 26.39 -6.10
CA THR A 126 11.95 26.07 -5.32
C THR A 126 12.92 27.25 -5.24
N THR A 127 13.64 27.33 -4.13
CA THR A 127 14.83 28.16 -3.98
C THR A 127 16.03 27.25 -3.72
N TYR A 128 17.19 27.66 -4.13
CA TYR A 128 18.39 26.83 -3.96
C TYR A 128 18.68 26.52 -2.48
N ASP A 129 18.50 27.51 -1.61
CA ASP A 129 18.90 27.39 -0.21
C ASP A 129 17.89 26.62 0.63
N ASP A 130 16.59 26.69 0.25
CA ASP A 130 15.52 26.08 1.05
C ASP A 130 15.25 24.61 0.71
N SER A 131 15.59 24.17 -0.50
CA SER A 131 15.15 22.87 -1.01
C SER A 131 16.29 21.92 -1.39
N TYR A 132 17.54 22.37 -1.27
CA TYR A 132 18.68 21.57 -1.69
C TYR A 132 18.95 20.41 -0.73
N GLY A 133 18.78 19.20 -1.26
CA GLY A 133 19.12 17.98 -0.53
C GLY A 133 18.01 17.37 0.30
N ASP A 134 16.81 17.95 0.33
CA ASP A 134 15.66 17.36 0.99
C ASP A 134 15.29 16.00 0.39
N TYR A 135 14.84 15.07 1.24
CA TYR A 135 14.35 13.77 0.80
C TYR A 135 12.83 13.70 0.86
N TYR A 136 12.27 12.99 -0.11
CA TYR A 136 10.83 12.74 -0.23
C TYR A 136 10.56 11.26 -0.42
N ARG A 137 9.49 10.75 0.22
CA ARG A 137 8.97 9.40 0.01
C ARG A 137 7.45 9.42 0.04
N CYS A 138 6.83 8.37 -0.47
CA CYS A 138 5.39 8.19 -0.39
C CYS A 138 5.08 7.03 0.56
N LYS A 139 4.17 7.27 1.49
CA LYS A 139 3.51 6.25 2.29
C LYS A 139 2.26 5.81 1.54
N MET A 140 2.09 4.51 1.35
CA MET A 140 0.93 3.90 0.70
C MET A 140 0.14 3.08 1.70
N THR A 141 -1.17 3.21 1.67
CA THR A 141 -2.10 2.54 2.57
C THR A 141 -3.22 1.85 1.78
N ALA A 142 -3.73 0.74 2.27
CA ALA A 142 -4.96 0.12 1.77
C ALA A 142 -5.66 -0.60 2.93
N THR A 143 -6.99 -0.66 2.90
CA THR A 143 -7.76 -1.37 3.92
C THR A 143 -7.34 -2.84 3.98
N GLY A 144 -6.94 -3.32 5.15
CA GLY A 144 -6.49 -4.69 5.38
C GLY A 144 -5.05 -4.98 4.96
N ALA A 145 -4.27 -3.95 4.64
CA ALA A 145 -2.84 -4.05 4.39
C ALA A 145 -2.04 -3.29 5.47
N SER A 146 -0.81 -3.68 5.66
CA SER A 146 0.17 -2.85 6.37
C SER A 146 0.63 -1.70 5.48
N ASP A 147 0.97 -0.57 6.09
CA ASP A 147 1.52 0.58 5.39
C ASP A 147 2.83 0.21 4.68
N VAL A 148 3.00 0.66 3.44
CA VAL A 148 4.21 0.46 2.66
C VAL A 148 4.79 1.83 2.30
N PHE A 149 6.11 1.94 2.35
CA PHE A 149 6.83 3.17 2.01
C PHE A 149 7.67 2.94 0.75
N THR A 150 7.70 3.95 -0.12
CA THR A 150 8.64 3.96 -1.25
C THR A 150 10.08 4.18 -0.77
N ASN A 151 11.04 3.93 -1.64
CA ASN A 151 12.38 4.46 -1.48
C ASN A 151 12.32 5.99 -1.37
N ALA A 152 13.31 6.56 -0.70
CA ALA A 152 13.47 8.01 -0.65
C ALA A 152 14.08 8.52 -1.97
N ALA A 153 13.54 9.62 -2.48
CA ALA A 153 14.09 10.37 -3.60
C ALA A 153 14.52 11.76 -3.14
N ARG A 154 15.57 12.29 -3.73
CA ARG A 154 16.19 13.54 -3.31
C ARG A 154 15.86 14.68 -4.27
N LEU A 155 15.71 15.88 -3.71
CA LEU A 155 15.57 17.12 -4.46
C LEU A 155 16.95 17.79 -4.58
N PHE A 156 17.39 18.07 -5.81
CA PHE A 156 18.63 18.79 -6.11
C PHE A 156 18.30 20.05 -6.89
N VAL A 157 18.11 21.18 -6.22
CA VAL A 157 17.80 22.43 -6.90
C VAL A 157 19.06 23.00 -7.53
N GLN A 158 18.99 23.31 -8.81
CA GLN A 158 20.09 23.90 -9.60
C GLN A 158 19.93 25.41 -9.72
N ARG A 159 21.06 26.10 -9.94
CA ARG A 159 21.09 27.54 -10.25
C ARG A 159 21.48 27.75 -11.69
N THR A 160 20.95 28.80 -12.29
CA THR A 160 21.47 29.33 -13.58
C THR A 160 22.51 30.41 -13.35
N ILE A 161 23.63 30.33 -14.05
CA ILE A 161 24.62 31.37 -14.09
C ILE A 161 24.41 32.19 -15.37
N ASN A 162 24.17 33.48 -15.24
CA ASN A 162 24.04 34.39 -16.37
C ASN A 162 25.24 35.33 -16.42
N ILE A 163 25.85 35.45 -17.58
CA ILE A 163 26.90 36.45 -17.82
C ILE A 163 26.19 37.77 -18.12
N THR A 164 26.26 38.72 -17.19
CA THR A 164 25.59 40.01 -17.31
C THR A 164 26.44 41.06 -18.03
N SER A 165 27.76 40.83 -18.19
CA SER A 165 28.66 41.68 -18.94
C SER A 165 29.77 40.84 -19.55
N GLN A 166 30.14 41.13 -20.78
CA GLN A 166 31.29 40.52 -21.46
C GLN A 166 32.50 41.45 -21.31
N PRO A 167 33.75 40.91 -21.26
CA PRO A 167 34.95 41.73 -21.34
C PRO A 167 34.98 42.47 -22.66
N THR A 168 35.39 43.74 -22.62
CA THR A 168 35.67 44.59 -23.78
C THR A 168 37.17 44.69 -24.00
N ASN A 169 37.62 44.66 -25.28
CA ASN A 169 39.00 44.92 -25.62
C ASN A 169 39.34 46.39 -25.47
#